data_be2ed1b2488fef27ea7294aa21397315
#
_entry.id   be2ed1b2488fef27ea7294aa21397315
#
_cell.length_a   1.000
_cell.length_b   1.000
_cell.length_c   1.000
_cell.angle_alpha   90.00
_cell.angle_beta   90.00
_cell.angle_gamma   90.00
#
_symmetry.space_group_name_H-M   'P 1'
#
loop_
_entity.id
_entity.type
_entity.pdbx_description
1 polymer ?
#
loop_
_entity_poly.entity_id
_entity_poly.type
_entity_poly.pdbx_seq_one_letter_code
_entity_poly.pdbx_strand_id
1 'polypeptide(L)'
;MFGQLGELAGLMKKMGEMQSKMKQIKKDLENMSVTGSSSNGAVQITISGDMSCVRNVHIAENMATAEMEKAVGEAVANVINNAKMESAKRLSEATGGMDLSALGLQ
;
A
#
# COMPACT_ATOMS: atom_id res chain seq x y z
N MET A 1 22.71 17.18 31.96
CA MET A 1 23.12 15.79 31.67
C MET A 1 21.99 14.79 31.80
N PHE A 2 21.23 14.84 32.87
CA PHE A 2 20.08 13.93 33.01
C PHE A 2 19.02 14.13 31.90
N GLY A 3 18.82 15.35 31.43
CA GLY A 3 17.88 15.64 30.37
C GLY A 3 18.24 14.98 29.04
N GLN A 4 19.53 14.89 28.72
CA GLN A 4 19.98 14.25 27.47
C GLN A 4 19.75 12.74 27.49
N LEU A 5 19.97 12.10 28.63
CA LEU A 5 19.71 10.67 28.77
C LEU A 5 18.22 10.36 28.69
N GLY A 6 17.37 11.23 29.28
CA GLY A 6 15.93 11.10 29.20
C GLY A 6 15.42 11.32 27.78
N GLU A 7 15.96 12.28 27.05
CA GLU A 7 15.61 12.54 25.65
C GLU A 7 16.01 11.37 24.75
N LEU A 8 17.21 10.82 24.97
CA LEU A 8 17.68 9.69 24.20
C LEU A 8 16.82 8.45 24.46
N ALA A 9 16.50 8.17 25.72
CA ALA A 9 15.64 7.05 26.09
C ALA A 9 14.24 7.21 25.50
N GLY A 10 13.68 8.42 25.49
CA GLY A 10 12.39 8.73 24.88
C GLY A 10 12.41 8.53 23.37
N LEU A 11 13.50 8.95 22.73
CA LEU A 11 13.69 8.77 21.28
C LEU A 11 13.78 7.29 20.93
N MET A 12 14.56 6.50 21.68
CA MET A 12 14.69 5.07 21.49
C MET A 12 13.35 4.34 21.65
N LYS A 13 12.55 4.76 22.63
CA LYS A 13 11.21 4.23 22.84
C LYS A 13 10.30 4.51 21.66
N LYS A 14 10.33 5.74 21.13
CA LYS A 14 9.56 6.11 19.93
C LYS A 14 10.00 5.32 18.72
N MET A 15 11.29 5.09 18.55
CA MET A 15 11.82 4.28 17.45
C MET A 15 11.32 2.83 17.55
N GLY A 16 11.33 2.26 18.75
CA GLY A 16 10.80 0.92 18.99
C GLY A 16 9.31 0.81 18.68
N GLU A 17 8.53 1.80 19.13
CA GLU A 17 7.09 1.86 18.83
C GLU A 17 6.85 1.99 17.32
N MET A 18 7.64 2.81 16.63
CA MET A 18 7.54 3.00 15.19
C MET A 18 7.86 1.72 14.44
N GLN A 19 8.91 0.99 14.84
CA GLN A 19 9.25 -0.30 14.25
C GLN A 19 8.12 -1.32 14.42
N SER A 20 7.49 -1.35 15.60
CA SER A 20 6.34 -2.23 15.85
C SER A 20 5.16 -1.87 14.97
N LYS A 21 4.88 -0.58 14.81
CA LYS A 21 3.80 -0.10 13.92
C LYS A 21 4.09 -0.45 12.47
N MET A 22 5.34 -0.29 12.03
CA MET A 22 5.74 -0.64 10.65
C MET A 22 5.58 -2.12 10.37
N LYS A 23 5.94 -2.99 11.33
CA LYS A 23 5.71 -4.43 11.21
C LYS A 23 4.23 -4.76 11.10
N GLN A 24 3.40 -4.08 11.90
CA GLN A 24 1.95 -4.29 11.86
C GLN A 24 1.36 -3.84 10.53
N ILE A 25 1.78 -2.68 10.01
CA ILE A 25 1.36 -2.18 8.71
C ILE A 25 1.71 -3.17 7.60
N LYS A 26 2.94 -3.67 7.63
CA LYS A 26 3.39 -4.65 6.64
C LYS A 26 2.51 -5.90 6.65
N LYS A 27 2.20 -6.39 7.84
CA LYS A 27 1.33 -7.55 8.03
C LYS A 27 -0.09 -7.27 7.56
N ASP A 28 -0.62 -6.09 7.88
CA ASP A 28 -1.95 -5.68 7.46
C ASP A 28 -2.03 -5.58 5.94
N LEU A 29 -1.01 -5.03 5.28
CA LEU A 29 -0.95 -4.94 3.83
C LEU A 29 -0.85 -6.32 3.18
N GLU A 30 -0.07 -7.24 3.76
CA GLU A 30 0.01 -8.62 3.27
C GLU A 30 -1.34 -9.32 3.28
N ASN A 31 -2.17 -9.03 4.29
CA ASN A 31 -3.45 -9.70 4.50
C ASN A 31 -4.63 -8.99 3.84
N MET A 32 -4.48 -7.75 3.41
CA MET A 32 -5.57 -7.04 2.76
C MET A 32 -5.59 -7.29 1.26
N SER A 33 -6.72 -7.01 0.65
CA SER A 33 -6.89 -7.09 -0.80
C SER A 33 -7.21 -5.71 -1.36
N VAL A 34 -6.61 -5.39 -2.50
CA VAL A 34 -6.85 -4.15 -3.23
C VAL A 34 -7.30 -4.51 -4.63
N THR A 35 -8.35 -3.87 -5.10
CA THR A 35 -8.90 -4.13 -6.44
C THR A 35 -8.75 -2.90 -7.32
N GLY A 36 -8.41 -3.13 -8.58
CA GLY A 36 -8.42 -2.14 -9.62
C GLY A 36 -9.19 -2.64 -10.82
N SER A 37 -9.91 -1.75 -11.49
CA SER A 37 -10.74 -2.10 -12.64
C SER A 37 -10.37 -1.25 -13.84
N SER A 38 -10.65 -1.79 -15.04
CA SER A 38 -10.61 -0.99 -16.26
C SER A 38 -11.73 0.06 -16.25
N SER A 39 -11.62 1.09 -17.09
CA SER A 39 -12.61 2.17 -17.16
C SER A 39 -14.01 1.68 -17.52
N ASN A 40 -14.11 0.62 -18.32
CA ASN A 40 -15.39 0.01 -18.70
C ASN A 40 -15.85 -1.10 -17.72
N GLY A 41 -15.07 -1.38 -16.67
CA GLY A 41 -15.39 -2.43 -15.70
C GLY A 41 -15.20 -3.85 -16.19
N ALA A 42 -14.74 -4.06 -17.41
CA ALA A 42 -14.64 -5.37 -18.03
C ALA A 42 -13.51 -6.22 -17.44
N VAL A 43 -12.47 -5.60 -16.92
CA VAL A 43 -11.33 -6.28 -16.29
C VAL A 43 -11.20 -5.79 -14.87
N GLN A 44 -11.10 -6.73 -13.94
CA GLN A 44 -10.89 -6.44 -12.51
C GLN A 44 -9.73 -7.29 -12.02
N ILE A 45 -8.80 -6.66 -11.34
CA ILE A 45 -7.62 -7.33 -10.78
C ILE A 45 -7.58 -7.06 -9.29
N THR A 46 -7.40 -8.11 -8.50
CA THR A 46 -7.24 -8.02 -7.05
C THR A 46 -5.86 -8.52 -6.67
N ILE A 47 -5.15 -7.72 -5.91
CA ILE A 47 -3.80 -8.05 -5.42
C ILE A 47 -3.76 -7.90 -3.91
N SER A 48 -2.71 -8.44 -3.27
CA SER A 48 -2.42 -8.11 -1.88
C SER A 48 -2.02 -6.64 -1.77
N GLY A 49 -2.30 -6.03 -0.61
CA GLY A 49 -2.00 -4.61 -0.40
C GLY A 49 -0.52 -4.30 -0.48
N ASP A 50 0.35 -5.27 -0.19
CA ASP A 50 1.81 -5.13 -0.31
C ASP A 50 2.32 -5.41 -1.73
N MET A 51 1.43 -5.69 -2.67
CA MET A 51 1.72 -5.99 -4.07
C MET A 51 2.57 -7.25 -4.28
N SER A 52 2.60 -8.17 -3.31
CA SER A 52 3.41 -9.38 -3.41
C SER A 52 2.73 -10.52 -4.17
N CYS A 53 1.41 -10.51 -4.29
CA CYS A 53 0.71 -11.56 -5.00
C CYS A 53 -0.57 -11.07 -5.66
N VAL A 54 -0.91 -11.70 -6.77
CA VAL A 54 -2.19 -11.50 -7.45
C VAL A 54 -3.17 -12.53 -6.87
N ARG A 55 -4.31 -12.06 -6.38
CA ARG A 55 -5.31 -12.92 -5.75
C ARG A 55 -6.42 -13.30 -6.68
N ASN A 56 -6.80 -12.42 -7.60
CA ASN A 56 -7.87 -12.68 -8.55
C ASN A 56 -7.71 -11.83 -9.79
N VAL A 57 -8.10 -12.39 -10.93
CA VAL A 57 -8.20 -11.67 -12.21
C VAL A 57 -9.53 -12.08 -12.82
N HIS A 58 -10.37 -11.09 -13.11
CA HIS A 58 -11.63 -11.32 -13.80
C HIS A 58 -11.64 -10.54 -15.11
N ILE A 59 -11.95 -11.22 -16.20
CA ILE A 59 -12.04 -10.63 -17.52
C ILE A 59 -13.42 -10.98 -18.09
N ALA A 60 -14.15 -9.97 -18.56
CA ALA A 60 -15.46 -10.17 -19.14
C ALA A 60 -15.37 -11.02 -20.43
N GLU A 61 -16.41 -11.80 -20.68
CA GLU A 61 -16.48 -12.63 -21.87
C GLU A 61 -16.70 -11.76 -23.14
N ASN A 62 -16.35 -12.33 -24.28
CA ASN A 62 -16.66 -11.78 -25.61
C ASN A 62 -16.02 -10.42 -25.89
N MET A 63 -14.84 -10.17 -25.34
CA MET A 63 -14.07 -8.97 -25.65
C MET A 63 -13.14 -9.24 -26.84
N ALA A 64 -13.03 -8.26 -27.73
CA ALA A 64 -12.01 -8.30 -28.78
C ALA A 64 -10.62 -8.20 -28.12
N THR A 65 -9.64 -8.86 -28.72
CA THR A 65 -8.28 -8.92 -28.17
C THR A 65 -7.69 -7.54 -27.89
N ALA A 66 -7.84 -6.60 -28.84
CA ALA A 66 -7.32 -5.24 -28.66
C ALA A 66 -7.98 -4.50 -27.51
N GLU A 67 -9.28 -4.69 -27.33
CA GLU A 67 -10.02 -4.11 -26.19
C GLU A 67 -9.56 -4.73 -24.88
N MET A 68 -9.35 -6.04 -24.87
CA MET A 68 -8.88 -6.77 -23.70
C MET A 68 -7.48 -6.30 -23.27
N GLU A 69 -6.58 -6.13 -24.21
CA GLU A 69 -5.21 -5.65 -23.94
C GLU A 69 -5.24 -4.27 -23.28
N LYS A 70 -6.05 -3.36 -23.84
CA LYS A 70 -6.21 -2.02 -23.30
C LYS A 70 -6.83 -2.06 -21.90
N ALA A 71 -7.88 -2.83 -21.71
CA ALA A 71 -8.58 -2.95 -20.43
C ALA A 71 -7.68 -3.56 -19.34
N VAL A 72 -6.88 -4.57 -19.69
CA VAL A 72 -5.91 -5.15 -18.75
C VAL A 72 -4.88 -4.11 -18.33
N GLY A 73 -4.35 -3.33 -19.27
CA GLY A 73 -3.42 -2.24 -18.96
C GLY A 73 -4.01 -1.22 -18.01
N GLU A 74 -5.25 -0.81 -18.23
CA GLU A 74 -5.96 0.13 -17.36
C GLU A 74 -6.17 -0.45 -15.96
N ALA A 75 -6.61 -1.69 -15.87
CA ALA A 75 -6.86 -2.36 -14.59
C ALA A 75 -5.55 -2.53 -13.79
N VAL A 76 -4.47 -2.89 -14.45
CA VAL A 76 -3.14 -3.00 -13.82
C VAL A 76 -2.70 -1.65 -13.27
N ALA A 77 -2.79 -0.59 -14.09
CA ALA A 77 -2.42 0.75 -13.65
C ALA A 77 -3.25 1.20 -12.44
N ASN A 78 -4.55 0.95 -12.48
CA ASN A 78 -5.46 1.34 -11.41
C ASN A 78 -5.21 0.56 -10.11
N VAL A 79 -4.99 -0.76 -10.20
CA VAL A 79 -4.74 -1.57 -9.00
C VAL A 79 -3.41 -1.20 -8.34
N ILE A 80 -2.38 -0.91 -9.13
CA ILE A 80 -1.09 -0.46 -8.60
C ILE A 80 -1.27 0.88 -7.88
N ASN A 81 -1.96 1.82 -8.50
CA ASN A 81 -2.22 3.13 -7.91
C ASN A 81 -3.01 3.01 -6.61
N ASN A 82 -4.06 2.19 -6.60
CA ASN A 82 -4.88 1.97 -5.42
C ASN A 82 -4.07 1.34 -4.28
N ALA A 83 -3.20 0.39 -4.59
CA ALA A 83 -2.31 -0.23 -3.59
C ALA A 83 -1.34 0.78 -3.01
N LYS A 84 -0.76 1.64 -3.84
CA LYS A 84 0.14 2.70 -3.39
C LYS A 84 -0.57 3.69 -2.48
N MET A 85 -1.78 4.10 -2.84
CA MET A 85 -2.59 5.01 -2.03
C MET A 85 -2.94 4.40 -0.69
N GLU A 86 -3.32 3.14 -0.66
CA GLU A 86 -3.66 2.45 0.59
C GLU A 86 -2.44 2.30 1.50
N SER A 87 -1.29 1.98 0.93
CA SER A 87 -0.03 1.89 1.66
C SER A 87 0.36 3.24 2.26
N ALA A 88 0.27 4.32 1.47
CA ALA A 88 0.57 5.67 1.93
C ALA A 88 -0.39 6.11 3.04
N LYS A 89 -1.67 5.78 2.92
CA LYS A 89 -2.68 6.10 3.93
C LYS A 89 -2.36 5.42 5.25
N ARG A 90 -2.01 4.14 5.22
CA ARG A 90 -1.69 3.39 6.44
C ARG A 90 -0.43 3.88 7.11
N LEU A 91 0.58 4.24 6.32
CA LEU A 91 1.81 4.84 6.84
C LEU A 91 1.53 6.19 7.49
N SER A 92 0.73 7.03 6.85
CA SER A 92 0.35 8.33 7.39
C SER A 92 -0.41 8.20 8.71
N GLU A 93 -1.36 7.28 8.78
CA GLU A 93 -2.12 7.02 10.01
C GLU A 93 -1.22 6.53 11.14
N ALA A 94 -0.27 5.64 10.83
CA ALA A 94 0.63 5.08 11.83
C ALA A 94 1.63 6.10 12.38
N THR A 95 2.04 7.07 11.56
CA THR A 95 2.98 8.11 11.96
C THR A 95 2.30 9.37 12.49
N GLY A 96 0.97 9.37 12.57
CA GLY A 96 0.20 10.52 13.03
C GLY A 96 0.30 11.72 12.09
N GLY A 97 0.52 11.48 10.81
CA GLY A 97 0.66 12.54 9.82
C GLY A 97 2.04 13.16 9.73
N MET A 98 3.06 12.54 10.31
CA MET A 98 4.44 13.00 10.19
C MET A 98 4.89 12.98 8.73
N ASP A 99 5.71 13.95 8.37
CA ASP A 99 6.30 14.02 7.05
C ASP A 99 7.27 12.86 6.84
N LEU A 100 6.91 11.93 5.97
CA LEU A 100 7.71 10.74 5.68
C LEU A 100 8.98 11.06 4.91
N SER A 101 9.00 12.16 4.14
CA SER A 101 10.21 12.56 3.45
C SER A 101 11.31 12.98 4.44
N ALA A 102 10.94 13.59 5.57
CA ALA A 102 11.90 13.93 6.63
C ALA A 102 12.52 12.69 7.26
N LEU A 103 11.85 11.54 7.17
CA LEU A 103 12.34 10.27 7.70
C LEU A 103 13.03 9.42 6.64
N GLY A 104 13.09 9.88 5.40
CA GLY A 104 13.70 9.11 4.30
C GLY A 104 12.92 7.90 3.86
N LEU A 105 11.62 7.86 4.10
CA LEU A 105 10.76 6.71 3.83
C LEU A 105 9.92 6.85 2.56
N GLN A 106 10.31 7.70 1.66
CA GLN A 106 9.62 7.80 0.36
C GLN A 106 10.23 6.91 -0.69
#